data_83307643c0a6585c5fd3313a46dd8185
#
_entry.id   83307643c0a6585c5fd3313a46dd8185
#
_cell.length_a   1.000
_cell.length_b   1.000
_cell.length_c   1.000
_cell.angle_alpha   90.00
_cell.angle_beta   90.00
_cell.angle_gamma   90.00
#
_symmetry.space_group_name_H-M   'P 1'
#
loop_
_entity.id
_entity.type
_entity.pdbx_description
1 polymer ?
#
loop_
_entity_poly.entity_id
_entity_poly.type
_entity_poly.pdbx_seq_one_letter_code
_entity_poly.pdbx_strand_id
1 'polypeptide(L)'
;RPKSLLNVSYAMKSQLPFKRFSPLTNQNLKRIFRRDEDGCLVELIFQFSKEFLHVCANENNDTIDFKVHRSHDLKGFCEETSSKNWESLIGKKFCWGWVAVNQQGFFDMVALSFGTIFPKIVLNVTGSSINIGEITFRKGT
;
A
#
# COMPACT_ATOMS: atom_id res chain seq x y z
N ARG A 1 -30.68 -10.20 0.65
CA ARG A 1 -30.57 -11.66 0.72
C ARG A 1 -29.74 -12.05 1.95
N PRO A 2 -30.36 -12.82 2.89
CA PRO A 2 -29.65 -13.18 4.11
C PRO A 2 -28.35 -13.93 3.86
N LYS A 3 -28.35 -14.87 2.92
CA LYS A 3 -27.16 -15.65 2.57
C LYS A 3 -26.04 -14.76 2.04
N SER A 4 -26.38 -13.77 1.18
CA SER A 4 -25.38 -12.84 0.66
C SER A 4 -24.74 -12.01 1.75
N LEU A 5 -25.54 -11.48 2.67
CA LEU A 5 -25.04 -10.68 3.79
C LEU A 5 -24.15 -11.51 4.70
N LEU A 6 -24.53 -12.75 5.01
CA LEU A 6 -23.72 -13.64 5.83
C LEU A 6 -22.41 -13.95 5.16
N ASN A 7 -22.41 -14.27 3.87
CA ASN A 7 -21.20 -14.57 3.10
C ASN A 7 -20.27 -13.36 3.02
N VAL A 8 -20.81 -12.16 2.82
CA VAL A 8 -20.01 -10.94 2.80
C VAL A 8 -19.34 -10.71 4.15
N SER A 9 -20.09 -10.87 5.25
CA SER A 9 -19.54 -10.69 6.59
C SER A 9 -18.42 -11.69 6.87
N TYR A 10 -18.59 -12.94 6.48
CA TYR A 10 -17.58 -13.98 6.66
C TYR A 10 -16.33 -13.68 5.81
N ALA A 11 -16.53 -13.34 4.54
CA ALA A 11 -15.44 -13.01 3.63
C ALA A 11 -14.66 -11.79 4.15
N MET A 12 -15.36 -10.77 4.66
CA MET A 12 -14.70 -9.60 5.24
C MET A 12 -13.85 -9.96 6.44
N LYS A 13 -14.33 -10.84 7.32
CA LYS A 13 -13.55 -11.29 8.49
C LYS A 13 -12.31 -12.05 8.09
N SER A 14 -12.41 -12.96 7.09
CA SER A 14 -11.30 -13.77 6.63
C SER A 14 -10.33 -13.01 5.74
N GLN A 15 -10.78 -11.90 5.11
CA GLN A 15 -10.01 -11.12 4.15
C GLN A 15 -9.80 -9.69 4.60
N LEU A 16 -9.86 -9.41 5.91
CA LEU A 16 -9.63 -8.07 6.43
C LEU A 16 -8.34 -7.48 5.82
N PRO A 17 -8.45 -6.39 5.04
CA PRO A 17 -7.30 -5.91 4.26
C PRO A 17 -6.08 -5.57 5.10
N PHE A 18 -6.30 -4.98 6.29
CA PHE A 18 -5.21 -4.57 7.16
C PHE A 18 -4.32 -5.74 7.61
N LYS A 19 -4.86 -6.97 7.67
CA LYS A 19 -4.08 -8.15 8.07
C LYS A 19 -3.06 -8.55 7.01
N ARG A 20 -3.24 -8.10 5.78
CA ARG A 20 -2.28 -8.38 4.70
C ARG A 20 -0.92 -7.77 4.96
N PHE A 21 -0.85 -6.72 5.79
CA PHE A 21 0.42 -6.09 6.15
C PHE A 21 1.21 -6.87 7.21
N SER A 22 0.56 -7.78 7.94
CA SER A 22 1.18 -8.46 9.09
C SER A 22 2.51 -9.15 8.77
N PRO A 23 2.68 -9.82 7.61
CA PRO A 23 3.97 -10.45 7.30
C PRO A 23 5.13 -9.46 7.18
N LEU A 24 4.86 -8.18 6.94
CA LEU A 24 5.89 -7.17 6.74
C LEU A 24 6.44 -6.62 8.05
N THR A 25 5.78 -6.86 9.16
CA THR A 25 6.16 -6.29 10.46
C THR A 25 7.62 -6.57 10.79
N ASN A 26 8.35 -5.51 11.13
CA ASN A 26 9.77 -5.53 11.46
C ASN A 26 10.71 -5.90 10.31
N GLN A 27 10.23 -6.00 9.08
CA GLN A 27 11.11 -6.15 7.92
C GLN A 27 11.62 -4.80 7.45
N ASN A 28 12.89 -4.75 7.06
CA ASN A 28 13.50 -3.53 6.55
C ASN A 28 13.12 -3.31 5.09
N LEU A 29 12.76 -2.06 4.77
CA LEU A 29 12.54 -1.67 3.38
C LEU A 29 13.89 -1.59 2.67
N LYS A 30 14.01 -2.32 1.55
CA LYS A 30 15.27 -2.41 0.80
C LYS A 30 15.24 -1.63 -0.50
N ARG A 31 14.22 -1.83 -1.32
CA ARG A 31 14.14 -1.24 -2.65
C ARG A 31 12.70 -0.95 -3.01
N ILE A 32 12.50 -0.03 -3.93
CA ILE A 32 11.19 0.34 -4.44
C ILE A 32 11.22 0.34 -5.96
N PHE A 33 10.17 -0.19 -6.56
CA PHE A 33 10.00 -0.27 -8.01
C PHE A 33 8.66 0.32 -8.39
N ARG A 34 8.59 0.91 -9.57
CA ARG A 34 7.36 1.49 -10.10
C ARG A 34 7.09 1.04 -11.52
N ARG A 35 5.81 1.00 -11.88
CA ARG A 35 5.38 0.83 -13.26
C ARG A 35 4.37 1.93 -13.58
N ASP A 36 4.58 2.60 -14.73
CA ASP A 36 3.70 3.65 -15.23
C ASP A 36 2.96 3.15 -16.48
N GLU A 37 1.77 3.69 -16.69
CA GLU A 37 1.02 3.57 -17.94
C GLU A 37 0.55 4.95 -18.35
N ASP A 38 0.87 5.34 -19.59
CA ASP A 38 0.47 6.64 -20.16
C ASP A 38 0.85 7.80 -19.23
N GLY A 39 2.03 7.73 -18.62
CA GLY A 39 2.55 8.77 -17.73
C GLY A 39 1.97 8.74 -16.32
N CYS A 40 1.11 7.77 -16.00
CA CYS A 40 0.49 7.65 -14.69
C CYS A 40 1.07 6.49 -13.92
N LEU A 41 1.34 6.67 -12.64
CA LEU A 41 1.80 5.61 -11.75
C LEU A 41 0.65 4.64 -11.46
N VAL A 42 0.79 3.39 -11.88
CA VAL A 42 -0.25 2.38 -11.71
C VAL A 42 0.13 1.25 -10.76
N GLU A 43 1.43 1.00 -10.56
CA GLU A 43 1.89 -0.02 -9.63
C GLU A 43 3.15 0.40 -8.90
N LEU A 44 3.24 0.01 -7.63
CA LEU A 44 4.43 0.13 -6.79
C LEU A 44 4.76 -1.22 -6.18
N ILE A 45 6.04 -1.54 -6.11
CA ILE A 45 6.53 -2.71 -5.38
C ILE A 45 7.53 -2.24 -4.35
N PHE A 46 7.25 -2.59 -3.09
CA PHE A 46 8.14 -2.34 -1.96
C PHE A 46 8.82 -3.67 -1.64
N GLN A 47 10.12 -3.74 -1.86
CA GLN A 47 10.90 -4.92 -1.53
C GLN A 47 11.42 -4.79 -0.11
N PHE A 48 11.01 -5.71 0.74
CA PHE A 48 11.48 -5.85 2.11
C PHE A 48 12.52 -6.97 2.21
N SER A 49 13.00 -7.22 3.42
CA SER A 49 14.03 -8.25 3.65
C SER A 49 13.61 -9.63 3.16
N LYS A 50 12.34 -10.00 3.32
CA LYS A 50 11.83 -11.32 2.99
C LYS A 50 10.64 -11.32 2.02
N GLU A 51 9.87 -10.26 2.02
CA GLU A 51 8.59 -10.18 1.31
C GLU A 51 8.56 -8.96 0.41
N PHE A 52 7.62 -8.98 -0.54
CA PHE A 52 7.32 -7.83 -1.40
C PHE A 52 5.89 -7.36 -1.12
N LEU A 53 5.71 -6.05 -0.98
CA LEU A 53 4.38 -5.46 -0.97
C LEU A 53 4.11 -4.89 -2.36
N HIS A 54 3.10 -5.43 -3.03
CA HIS A 54 2.66 -4.96 -4.35
C HIS A 54 1.40 -4.14 -4.17
N VAL A 55 1.44 -2.91 -4.62
CA VAL A 55 0.31 -1.97 -4.58
C VAL A 55 -0.05 -1.60 -6.00
N CYS A 56 -1.32 -1.69 -6.36
CA CYS A 56 -1.77 -1.31 -7.69
C CYS A 56 -3.10 -0.57 -7.66
N ALA A 57 -3.28 0.31 -8.64
CA ALA A 57 -4.54 0.98 -8.89
C ALA A 57 -5.47 0.06 -9.67
N ASN A 58 -6.71 -0.07 -9.23
CA ASN A 58 -7.73 -0.78 -9.98
C ASN A 58 -8.41 0.20 -10.93
N GLU A 59 -8.23 -0.02 -12.24
CA GLU A 59 -8.72 0.88 -13.28
C GLU A 59 -10.25 0.97 -13.34
N ASN A 60 -10.93 -0.07 -12.92
CA ASN A 60 -12.38 -0.18 -13.10
C ASN A 60 -13.19 0.63 -12.09
N ASN A 61 -12.62 0.86 -10.89
CA ASN A 61 -13.40 1.44 -9.79
C ASN A 61 -12.61 2.41 -8.92
N ASP A 62 -11.42 2.82 -9.36
CA ASP A 62 -10.54 3.73 -8.61
C ASP A 62 -10.27 3.27 -7.18
N THR A 63 -10.15 1.96 -6.98
CA THR A 63 -9.73 1.41 -5.69
C THR A 63 -8.26 1.06 -5.71
N ILE A 64 -7.69 0.90 -4.53
CA ILE A 64 -6.32 0.46 -4.35
C ILE A 64 -6.33 -1.02 -3.98
N ASP A 65 -5.51 -1.80 -4.68
CA ASP A 65 -5.26 -3.20 -4.35
C ASP A 65 -3.85 -3.35 -3.80
N PHE A 66 -3.68 -4.24 -2.83
CA PHE A 66 -2.33 -4.53 -2.32
C PHE A 66 -2.25 -5.98 -1.86
N LYS A 67 -1.09 -6.58 -2.09
CA LYS A 67 -0.80 -7.97 -1.73
C LYS A 67 0.63 -8.08 -1.27
N VAL A 68 0.88 -9.05 -0.39
CA VAL A 68 2.23 -9.40 0.07
C VAL A 68 2.61 -10.75 -0.54
N HIS A 69 3.76 -10.78 -1.19
CA HIS A 69 4.29 -11.98 -1.86
C HIS A 69 5.71 -12.26 -1.40
N ARG A 70 6.13 -13.52 -1.43
CA ARG A 70 7.51 -13.91 -1.15
C ARG A 70 8.45 -13.59 -2.31
N SER A 71 7.94 -13.58 -3.51
CA SER A 71 8.69 -13.23 -4.72
C SER A 71 7.80 -12.47 -5.67
N HIS A 72 8.39 -11.66 -6.53
CA HIS A 72 7.66 -10.89 -7.53
C HIS A 72 8.50 -10.75 -8.78
N ASP A 73 7.87 -10.91 -9.95
CA ASP A 73 8.50 -10.63 -11.23
C ASP A 73 8.59 -9.11 -11.38
N LEU A 74 9.80 -8.60 -11.54
CA LEU A 74 10.06 -7.16 -11.67
C LEU A 74 10.15 -6.70 -13.14
N LYS A 75 9.84 -7.58 -14.08
CA LYS A 75 9.84 -7.23 -15.50
C LYS A 75 8.83 -6.12 -15.76
N GLY A 76 9.26 -5.07 -16.48
CA GLY A 76 8.41 -3.93 -16.76
C GLY A 76 8.40 -2.87 -15.66
N PHE A 77 9.09 -3.10 -14.55
CA PHE A 77 9.23 -2.13 -13.47
C PHE A 77 10.57 -1.40 -13.55
N CYS A 78 10.58 -0.14 -13.13
CA CYS A 78 11.80 0.65 -12.96
C CYS A 78 12.09 0.84 -11.48
N GLU A 79 13.35 0.69 -11.10
CA GLU A 79 13.74 0.92 -9.70
C GLU A 79 13.71 2.42 -9.39
N GLU A 80 13.13 2.77 -8.24
CA GLU A 80 12.95 4.15 -7.79
C GLU A 80 13.52 4.38 -6.38
N THR A 81 14.34 3.49 -5.89
CA THR A 81 14.83 3.44 -4.51
C THR A 81 15.46 4.76 -4.05
N SER A 82 16.21 5.43 -4.93
CA SER A 82 16.92 6.68 -4.61
C SER A 82 16.08 7.95 -4.80
N SER A 83 14.83 7.82 -5.17
CA SER A 83 13.94 8.97 -5.35
C SER A 83 13.69 9.65 -3.99
N LYS A 84 13.40 10.96 -4.04
CA LYS A 84 13.08 11.77 -2.85
C LYS A 84 11.89 11.23 -2.08
N ASN A 85 10.95 10.56 -2.75
CA ASN A 85 9.78 9.99 -2.10
C ASN A 85 10.16 8.91 -1.09
N TRP A 86 11.25 8.19 -1.32
CA TRP A 86 11.57 6.95 -0.62
C TRP A 86 12.89 6.96 0.13
N GLU A 87 13.84 7.82 -0.23
CA GLU A 87 15.21 7.75 0.30
C GLU A 87 15.25 7.81 1.83
N SER A 88 14.35 8.55 2.47
CA SER A 88 14.31 8.63 3.93
C SER A 88 13.72 7.39 4.59
N LEU A 89 13.08 6.51 3.83
CA LEU A 89 12.44 5.30 4.32
C LEU A 89 13.28 4.05 4.12
N ILE A 90 14.22 4.08 3.19
CA ILE A 90 15.07 2.94 2.88
C ILE A 90 15.90 2.55 4.11
N GLY A 91 15.90 1.26 4.40
CA GLY A 91 16.58 0.70 5.56
C GLY A 91 15.74 0.70 6.84
N LYS A 92 14.63 1.39 6.86
CA LYS A 92 13.76 1.43 8.04
C LYS A 92 12.82 0.24 8.08
N LYS A 93 12.42 -0.14 9.28
CA LYS A 93 11.50 -1.26 9.50
C LYS A 93 10.07 -0.84 9.24
N PHE A 94 9.33 -1.69 8.56
CA PHE A 94 7.90 -1.52 8.45
C PHE A 94 7.27 -1.70 9.83
N CYS A 95 6.42 -0.77 10.22
CA CYS A 95 5.75 -0.84 11.52
C CYS A 95 4.26 -1.14 11.36
N TRP A 96 3.51 -0.24 10.78
CA TRP A 96 2.06 -0.37 10.67
C TRP A 96 1.57 0.01 9.27
N GLY A 97 0.42 -0.59 8.90
CA GLY A 97 -0.32 -0.23 7.69
C GLY A 97 -1.78 0.04 8.03
N TRP A 98 -2.36 1.00 7.36
CA TRP A 98 -3.78 1.37 7.49
C TRP A 98 -4.44 1.30 6.13
N VAL A 99 -5.71 0.94 6.14
CA VAL A 99 -6.55 0.97 4.94
C VAL A 99 -7.71 1.91 5.23
N ALA A 100 -7.94 2.86 4.34
CA ALA A 100 -9.04 3.81 4.49
C ALA A 100 -10.13 3.53 3.45
N VAL A 101 -11.37 3.74 3.89
CA VAL A 101 -12.56 3.53 3.08
C VAL A 101 -13.27 4.88 2.93
N ASN A 102 -13.63 5.25 1.70
CA ASN A 102 -14.39 6.48 1.49
C ASN A 102 -15.87 6.28 1.83
N GLN A 103 -16.67 7.36 1.78
CA GLN A 103 -18.08 7.31 2.16
C GLN A 103 -18.95 6.43 1.24
N GLN A 104 -18.43 6.07 0.07
CA GLN A 104 -19.11 5.15 -0.85
C GLN A 104 -18.77 3.68 -0.59
N GLY A 105 -17.88 3.42 0.38
CA GLY A 105 -17.49 2.06 0.74
C GLY A 105 -16.32 1.50 -0.06
N PHE A 106 -15.60 2.32 -0.82
CA PHE A 106 -14.46 1.87 -1.60
C PHE A 106 -13.14 2.06 -0.85
N PHE A 107 -12.26 1.06 -0.94
CA PHE A 107 -10.89 1.16 -0.43
C PHE A 107 -10.05 1.88 -1.48
N ASP A 108 -9.74 3.14 -1.23
CA ASP A 108 -8.99 3.97 -2.18
C ASP A 108 -7.69 4.54 -1.61
N MET A 109 -7.35 4.18 -0.38
CA MET A 109 -6.19 4.75 0.29
C MET A 109 -5.56 3.75 1.25
N VAL A 110 -4.22 3.71 1.27
CA VAL A 110 -3.46 3.03 2.32
C VAL A 110 -2.44 4.01 2.89
N ALA A 111 -2.14 3.84 4.17
CA ALA A 111 -1.08 4.59 4.83
C ALA A 111 -0.08 3.61 5.44
N LEU A 112 1.20 3.96 5.40
CA LEU A 112 2.27 3.08 5.84
C LEU A 112 3.20 3.83 6.78
N SER A 113 3.69 3.13 7.81
CA SER A 113 4.69 3.69 8.72
C SER A 113 5.98 2.87 8.66
N PHE A 114 7.10 3.58 8.79
CA PHE A 114 8.44 3.00 8.74
C PHE A 114 9.27 3.59 9.87
N GLY A 115 9.79 2.74 10.74
CA GLY A 115 10.63 3.14 11.87
C GLY A 115 9.89 3.87 12.99
N THR A 116 8.60 4.04 12.88
CA THR A 116 7.74 4.70 13.85
C THR A 116 6.32 4.16 13.74
N ILE A 117 5.50 4.40 14.75
CA ILE A 117 4.08 4.01 14.73
C ILE A 117 3.19 5.07 14.05
N PHE A 118 3.73 6.23 13.68
CA PHE A 118 2.96 7.26 13.00
C PHE A 118 2.95 7.02 11.49
N PRO A 119 1.80 7.18 10.81
CA PRO A 119 1.77 7.08 9.35
C PRO A 119 2.73 8.09 8.73
N LYS A 120 3.49 7.65 7.75
CA LYS A 120 4.52 8.47 7.08
C LYS A 120 4.17 8.72 5.63
N ILE A 121 3.73 7.68 4.92
CA ILE A 121 3.41 7.74 3.50
C ILE A 121 1.94 7.36 3.33
N VAL A 122 1.27 8.09 2.46
CA VAL A 122 -0.10 7.78 2.03
C VAL A 122 -0.09 7.50 0.54
N LEU A 123 -0.76 6.44 0.13
CA LEU A 123 -1.01 6.11 -1.27
C LEU A 123 -2.51 6.17 -1.50
N ASN A 124 -2.93 6.96 -2.48
CA ASN A 124 -4.34 7.16 -2.80
C ASN A 124 -4.54 6.96 -4.30
N VAL A 125 -5.63 6.35 -4.69
CA VAL A 125 -5.97 6.16 -6.10
C VAL A 125 -7.06 7.12 -6.52
N THR A 126 -6.77 7.92 -7.54
CA THR A 126 -7.74 8.77 -8.22
C THR A 126 -7.45 8.74 -9.71
N GLY A 127 -8.50 8.62 -10.55
CA GLY A 127 -8.32 8.58 -11.99
C GLY A 127 -7.41 7.45 -12.45
N SER A 128 -7.53 6.28 -11.81
CA SER A 128 -6.73 5.08 -12.10
C SER A 128 -5.22 5.25 -11.88
N SER A 129 -4.83 6.26 -11.12
CA SER A 129 -3.43 6.57 -10.83
C SER A 129 -3.18 6.58 -9.32
N ILE A 130 -2.01 6.10 -8.92
CA ILE A 130 -1.57 6.16 -7.52
C ILE A 130 -0.93 7.53 -7.29
N ASN A 131 -1.43 8.23 -6.28
CA ASN A 131 -0.84 9.46 -5.78
C ASN A 131 -0.09 9.16 -4.49
N ILE A 132 1.10 9.74 -4.34
CA ILE A 132 1.96 9.55 -3.19
C ILE A 132 1.95 10.82 -2.37
N GLY A 133 1.61 10.71 -1.09
CA GLY A 133 1.66 11.83 -0.16
C GLY A 133 2.50 11.51 1.06
N GLU A 134 3.07 12.54 1.66
CA GLU A 134 3.72 12.42 2.96
C GLU A 134 2.80 12.97 4.04
N ILE A 135 2.85 12.35 5.21
CA ILE A 135 2.07 12.79 6.37
C ILE A 135 3.03 13.39 7.38
N THR A 136 2.67 14.58 7.88
CA THR A 136 3.37 15.22 8.99
C THR A 136 2.34 15.52 10.06
N PHE A 137 2.58 15.01 11.28
CA PHE A 137 1.72 15.28 12.40
C PHE A 137 2.20 16.50 13.15
N ARG A 138 1.26 17.37 13.52
CA ARG A 138 1.54 18.47 14.45
C ARG A 138 1.04 18.09 15.83
N LYS A 139 1.83 18.46 16.86
CA LYS A 139 1.42 18.27 18.23
C LYS A 139 0.15 19.08 18.50
N GLY A 140 -0.87 18.42 19.03
CA GLY A 140 -2.09 19.11 19.44
C GLY A 140 -1.82 20.05 20.61
N THR A 141 -2.42 21.19 20.60
CA THR A 141 -2.31 22.19 21.66
C THR A 141 -3.65 22.45 22.32
#